data_a37e55ae3ce3baa65a5d53471ed0da09
#
_entry.id   a37e55ae3ce3baa65a5d53471ed0da09
#
_cell.length_a   1.000
_cell.length_b   1.000
_cell.length_c   1.000
_cell.angle_alpha   90.00
_cell.angle_beta   90.00
_cell.angle_gamma   90.00
#
_symmetry.space_group_name_H-M   'P 1'
#
loop_
_entity.id
_entity.type
_entity.pdbx_description
1 polymer ?
#
loop_
_entity_poly.entity_id
_entity_poly.type
_entity_poly.pdbx_seq_one_letter_code
_entity_poly.pdbx_strand_id
1 'polypeptide(L)'
;SISYALIARDRLAVGDALKRVSLGYFQNMNTGTILNSITTGLHTLEGMGIRMIDNFVGGYLNFICILLWLTCMNWRVGLIAVTGAAVSLIFLLIISKYSTRNAPILAVANRDLTGATLEYARGLSVVKSFGKAGASMESMKKACRDSREINLKIEWGYIPYNALHLMALKTASVCIVIATFYLGFSGQLDFTYMMIIILLSFHVFGSLEPIADCAHVLAVIDDALDHLDELTKESFVDADGQQ
;
A
#
# COMPACT_ATOMS: atom_id res chain seq x y z
N SER A 1 2.02 -14.10 15.18
CA SER A 1 3.00 -15.19 15.07
C SER A 1 2.93 -15.95 13.73
N ILE A 2 1.77 -16.05 13.09
CA ILE A 2 1.59 -16.73 11.78
C ILE A 2 2.34 -15.98 10.66
N SER A 3 2.26 -14.66 10.64
CA SER A 3 2.93 -13.81 9.64
C SER A 3 4.46 -13.99 9.67
N TYR A 4 5.07 -14.03 10.86
CA TYR A 4 6.51 -14.25 10.99
C TYR A 4 6.95 -15.67 10.54
N ALA A 5 6.11 -16.68 10.74
CA ALA A 5 6.39 -18.03 10.26
C ALA A 5 6.31 -18.13 8.73
N LEU A 6 5.34 -17.44 8.13
CA LEU A 6 5.19 -17.34 6.66
C LEU A 6 6.41 -16.68 6.04
N ILE A 7 6.83 -15.54 6.58
CA ILE A 7 7.98 -14.76 6.11
C ILE A 7 9.30 -15.53 6.27
N ALA A 8 9.47 -16.24 7.40
CA ALA A 8 10.64 -17.11 7.57
C ALA A 8 10.69 -18.21 6.51
N ARG A 9 9.54 -18.77 6.14
CA ARG A 9 9.43 -19.76 5.06
C ARG A 9 9.75 -19.14 3.69
N ASP A 10 9.27 -17.93 3.41
CA ASP A 10 9.51 -17.23 2.16
C ASP A 10 10.99 -16.82 2.03
N ARG A 11 11.64 -16.39 3.12
CA ARG A 11 13.10 -16.14 3.15
C ARG A 11 13.91 -17.40 2.87
N LEU A 12 13.49 -18.53 3.41
CA LEU A 12 14.15 -19.83 3.14
C LEU A 12 13.93 -20.26 1.69
N ALA A 13 12.72 -20.06 1.14
CA ALA A 13 12.41 -20.39 -0.26
C ALA A 13 13.24 -19.54 -1.24
N VAL A 14 13.39 -18.24 -0.97
CA VAL A 14 14.27 -17.36 -1.76
C VAL A 14 15.74 -17.75 -1.61
N GLY A 15 16.19 -18.12 -0.41
CA GLY A 15 17.56 -18.63 -0.19
C GLY A 15 17.81 -19.95 -0.93
N ASP A 16 16.84 -20.83 -1.02
CA ASP A 16 16.95 -22.09 -1.77
C ASP A 16 16.84 -21.89 -3.29
N ALA A 17 16.04 -20.91 -3.75
CA ALA A 17 16.03 -20.50 -5.15
C ALA A 17 17.39 -19.96 -5.59
N LEU A 18 18.02 -19.09 -4.77
CA LEU A 18 19.37 -18.56 -5.05
C LEU A 18 20.45 -19.62 -5.12
N LYS A 19 20.36 -20.73 -4.39
CA LYS A 19 21.31 -21.84 -4.51
C LYS A 19 21.24 -22.56 -5.85
N ARG A 20 20.10 -22.45 -6.54
CA ARG A 20 19.85 -23.09 -7.85
C ARG A 20 20.16 -22.19 -9.05
N VAL A 21 20.49 -20.94 -8.80
CA VAL A 21 20.81 -19.95 -9.84
C VAL A 21 22.26 -20.14 -10.31
N SER A 22 22.50 -20.09 -11.63
CA SER A 22 23.83 -20.31 -12.23
C SER A 22 24.85 -19.25 -11.79
N LEU A 23 26.13 -19.64 -11.77
CA LEU A 23 27.24 -18.73 -11.42
C LEU A 23 27.32 -17.51 -12.37
N GLY A 24 26.89 -17.65 -13.62
CA GLY A 24 26.84 -16.58 -14.62
C GLY A 24 25.87 -15.45 -14.25
N TYR A 25 24.80 -15.76 -13.53
CA TYR A 25 23.85 -14.77 -13.01
C TYR A 25 24.52 -13.84 -11.99
N PHE A 26 25.36 -14.38 -11.11
CA PHE A 26 26.10 -13.61 -10.11
C PHE A 26 27.23 -12.74 -10.72
N GLN A 27 27.72 -13.08 -11.91
CA GLN A 27 28.70 -12.27 -12.62
C GLN A 27 28.07 -11.06 -13.32
N ASN A 28 26.83 -11.17 -13.76
CA ASN A 28 26.12 -10.11 -14.47
C ASN A 28 25.34 -9.17 -13.53
N MET A 29 24.91 -9.66 -12.37
CA MET A 29 24.26 -8.84 -11.34
C MET A 29 25.22 -8.53 -10.18
N ASN A 30 25.18 -7.28 -9.75
CA ASN A 30 25.97 -6.82 -8.61
C ASN A 30 25.48 -7.50 -7.33
N THR A 31 26.35 -8.22 -6.62
CA THR A 31 26.03 -8.89 -5.35
C THR A 31 25.34 -7.98 -4.34
N GLY A 32 25.66 -6.66 -4.37
CA GLY A 32 25.01 -5.66 -3.55
C GLY A 32 23.54 -5.42 -3.92
N THR A 33 23.18 -5.53 -5.19
CA THR A 33 21.77 -5.38 -5.65
C THR A 33 20.94 -6.58 -5.21
N ILE A 34 21.49 -7.79 -5.35
CA ILE A 34 20.84 -9.03 -4.91
C ILE A 34 20.63 -8.99 -3.39
N LEU A 35 21.68 -8.64 -2.63
CA LEU A 35 21.59 -8.55 -1.18
C LEU A 35 20.58 -7.49 -0.73
N ASN A 36 20.53 -6.34 -1.39
CA ASN A 36 19.58 -5.28 -1.08
C ASN A 36 18.12 -5.69 -1.40
N SER A 37 17.89 -6.37 -2.52
CA SER A 37 16.57 -6.88 -2.89
C SER A 37 16.07 -7.91 -1.88
N ILE A 38 16.94 -8.80 -1.40
CA ILE A 38 16.59 -9.84 -0.43
C ILE A 38 16.40 -9.27 0.98
N THR A 39 17.27 -8.35 1.41
CA THR A 39 17.19 -7.83 2.78
C THR A 39 16.22 -6.69 2.91
N THR A 40 16.33 -5.65 2.07
CA THR A 40 15.50 -4.44 2.18
C THR A 40 14.15 -4.63 1.51
N GLY A 41 14.09 -5.29 0.35
CA GLY A 41 12.85 -5.58 -0.36
C GLY A 41 11.93 -6.47 0.46
N LEU A 42 12.43 -7.62 0.96
CA LEU A 42 11.65 -8.50 1.83
C LEU A 42 11.24 -7.83 3.15
N HIS A 43 12.11 -7.04 3.77
CA HIS A 43 11.76 -6.32 5.02
C HIS A 43 10.67 -5.28 4.77
N THR A 44 10.69 -4.59 3.64
CA THR A 44 9.65 -3.63 3.27
C THR A 44 8.32 -4.34 2.99
N LEU A 45 8.34 -5.44 2.25
CA LEU A 45 7.18 -6.30 2.02
C LEU A 45 6.60 -6.85 3.34
N GLU A 46 7.47 -7.29 4.26
CA GLU A 46 7.08 -7.74 5.60
C GLU A 46 6.35 -6.65 6.37
N GLY A 47 6.96 -5.48 6.51
CA GLY A 47 6.39 -4.37 7.27
C GLY A 47 5.12 -3.79 6.64
N MET A 48 5.03 -3.75 5.32
CA MET A 48 3.82 -3.31 4.59
C MET A 48 2.74 -4.37 4.63
N GLY A 49 3.08 -5.65 4.41
CA GLY A 49 2.13 -6.75 4.40
C GLY A 49 1.42 -6.94 5.75
N ILE A 50 2.16 -6.87 6.87
CA ILE A 50 1.57 -6.97 8.21
C ILE A 50 0.60 -5.81 8.46
N ARG A 51 1.01 -4.57 8.18
CA ARG A 51 0.14 -3.39 8.34
C ARG A 51 -1.10 -3.47 7.46
N MET A 52 -0.96 -4.03 6.28
CA MET A 52 -2.03 -4.20 5.35
C MET A 52 -3.06 -5.22 5.85
N ILE A 53 -2.62 -6.36 6.36
CA ILE A 53 -3.49 -7.36 6.98
C ILE A 53 -4.22 -6.74 8.19
N ASP A 54 -3.53 -6.02 9.06
CA ASP A 54 -4.13 -5.35 10.21
C ASP A 54 -5.18 -4.32 9.80
N ASN A 55 -4.89 -3.48 8.81
CA ASN A 55 -5.81 -2.45 8.34
C ASN A 55 -7.02 -3.05 7.60
N PHE A 56 -6.81 -4.06 6.73
CA PHE A 56 -7.92 -4.71 6.02
C PHE A 56 -8.74 -5.58 6.96
N VAL A 57 -8.14 -6.58 7.54
CA VAL A 57 -8.89 -7.57 8.35
C VAL A 57 -9.38 -6.91 9.63
N GLY A 58 -8.52 -6.19 10.34
CA GLY A 58 -8.88 -5.49 11.56
C GLY A 58 -9.88 -4.36 11.30
N GLY A 59 -9.69 -3.56 10.26
CA GLY A 59 -10.57 -2.46 9.87
C GLY A 59 -11.97 -2.95 9.50
N TYR A 60 -12.08 -3.97 8.64
CA TYR A 60 -13.39 -4.52 8.25
C TYR A 60 -14.08 -5.23 9.43
N LEU A 61 -13.37 -6.02 10.22
CA LEU A 61 -13.95 -6.68 11.40
C LEU A 61 -14.48 -5.64 12.40
N ASN A 62 -13.69 -4.61 12.69
CA ASN A 62 -14.11 -3.54 13.58
C ASN A 62 -15.36 -2.81 13.04
N PHE A 63 -15.36 -2.47 11.74
CA PHE A 63 -16.51 -1.85 11.09
C PHE A 63 -17.76 -2.73 11.18
N ILE A 64 -17.66 -4.02 10.87
CA ILE A 64 -18.80 -4.96 10.92
C ILE A 64 -19.31 -5.10 12.35
N CYS A 65 -18.45 -5.22 13.35
CA CYS A 65 -18.84 -5.32 14.75
C CYS A 65 -19.61 -4.07 15.21
N ILE A 66 -19.10 -2.89 14.91
CA ILE A 66 -19.75 -1.63 15.28
C ILE A 66 -21.06 -1.46 14.50
N LEU A 67 -21.09 -1.81 13.22
CA LEU A 67 -22.29 -1.75 12.38
C LEU A 67 -23.40 -2.65 12.92
N LEU A 68 -23.08 -3.90 13.26
CA LEU A 68 -24.02 -4.82 13.88
C LEU A 68 -24.58 -4.25 15.20
N TRP A 69 -23.71 -3.72 16.03
CA TRP A 69 -24.10 -3.12 17.29
C TRP A 69 -25.03 -1.90 17.08
N LEU A 70 -24.69 -0.98 16.16
CA LEU A 70 -25.53 0.17 15.80
C LEU A 70 -26.89 -0.27 15.27
N THR A 71 -26.94 -1.32 14.45
CA THR A 71 -28.17 -1.87 13.88
C THR A 71 -29.04 -2.52 14.96
N CYS A 72 -28.44 -3.20 15.93
CA CYS A 72 -29.16 -3.76 17.09
C CYS A 72 -29.78 -2.65 17.97
N MET A 73 -29.08 -1.51 18.14
CA MET A 73 -29.59 -0.38 18.90
C MET A 73 -30.76 0.32 18.17
N ASN A 74 -30.57 0.60 16.89
CA ASN A 74 -31.61 1.19 16.06
C ASN A 74 -31.34 0.89 14.56
N TRP A 75 -32.25 0.17 13.92
CA TRP A 75 -32.12 -0.24 12.53
C TRP A 75 -32.04 0.93 11.55
N ARG A 76 -32.64 2.10 11.87
CA ARG A 76 -32.54 3.30 11.02
C ARG A 76 -31.15 3.89 11.01
N VAL A 77 -30.49 3.90 12.15
CA VAL A 77 -29.07 4.33 12.28
C VAL A 77 -28.16 3.35 11.52
N GLY A 78 -28.40 2.04 11.66
CA GLY A 78 -27.70 1.02 10.92
C GLY A 78 -27.81 1.18 9.39
N LEU A 79 -29.03 1.49 8.89
CA LEU A 79 -29.22 1.76 7.46
C LEU A 79 -28.41 2.96 6.96
N ILE A 80 -28.34 4.05 7.73
CA ILE A 80 -27.51 5.21 7.35
C ILE A 80 -26.03 4.82 7.29
N ALA A 81 -25.58 4.01 8.25
CA ALA A 81 -24.19 3.54 8.25
C ALA A 81 -23.87 2.65 7.03
N VAL A 82 -24.78 1.73 6.68
CA VAL A 82 -24.65 0.86 5.49
C VAL A 82 -24.63 1.68 4.20
N THR A 83 -25.54 2.64 4.06
CA THR A 83 -25.58 3.49 2.86
C THR A 83 -24.33 4.36 2.73
N GLY A 84 -23.84 4.92 3.83
CA GLY A 84 -22.58 5.66 3.84
C GLY A 84 -21.37 4.80 3.43
N ALA A 85 -21.28 3.58 3.95
CA ALA A 85 -20.26 2.63 3.58
C ALA A 85 -20.35 2.20 2.10
N ALA A 86 -21.58 1.99 1.59
CA ALA A 86 -21.80 1.63 0.18
C ALA A 86 -21.34 2.75 -0.77
N VAL A 87 -21.65 4.01 -0.45
CA VAL A 87 -21.17 5.17 -1.23
C VAL A 87 -19.65 5.28 -1.18
N SER A 88 -19.05 5.10 0.00
CA SER A 88 -17.62 5.09 0.19
C SER A 88 -16.94 3.98 -0.63
N LEU A 89 -17.53 2.79 -0.69
CA LEU A 89 -17.02 1.66 -1.47
C LEU A 89 -16.91 2.00 -2.97
N ILE A 90 -17.84 2.76 -3.52
CA ILE A 90 -17.79 3.20 -4.93
C ILE A 90 -16.51 4.02 -5.17
N PHE A 91 -16.20 4.97 -4.29
CA PHE A 91 -14.97 5.76 -4.40
C PHE A 91 -13.71 4.91 -4.20
N LEU A 92 -13.74 3.94 -3.28
CA LEU A 92 -12.65 2.98 -3.09
C LEU A 92 -12.35 2.18 -4.35
N LEU A 93 -13.37 1.70 -5.06
CA LEU A 93 -13.19 0.99 -6.33
C LEU A 93 -12.58 1.88 -7.40
N ILE A 94 -12.94 3.17 -7.44
CA ILE A 94 -12.35 4.15 -8.37
C ILE A 94 -10.86 4.39 -8.01
N ILE A 95 -10.56 4.57 -6.73
CA ILE A 95 -9.19 4.74 -6.21
C ILE A 95 -8.33 3.53 -6.56
N SER A 96 -8.82 2.31 -6.28
CA SER A 96 -8.12 1.07 -6.58
C SER A 96 -7.80 0.97 -8.09
N LYS A 97 -8.77 1.22 -8.95
CA LYS A 97 -8.57 1.21 -10.39
C LYS A 97 -7.57 2.27 -10.86
N TYR A 98 -7.60 3.46 -10.26
CA TYR A 98 -6.65 4.53 -10.56
C TYR A 98 -5.24 4.15 -10.12
N SER A 99 -5.07 3.60 -8.91
CA SER A 99 -3.78 3.15 -8.37
C SER A 99 -3.17 2.04 -9.21
N THR A 100 -3.92 0.99 -9.53
CA THR A 100 -3.45 -0.13 -10.37
C THR A 100 -3.02 0.35 -11.77
N ARG A 101 -3.74 1.32 -12.35
CA ARG A 101 -3.37 1.85 -13.66
C ARG A 101 -2.06 2.63 -13.64
N ASN A 102 -1.76 3.33 -12.55
CA ASN A 102 -0.58 4.19 -12.42
C ASN A 102 0.62 3.48 -11.77
N ALA A 103 0.43 2.33 -11.14
CA ALA A 103 1.48 1.54 -10.50
C ALA A 103 2.68 1.26 -11.42
N PRO A 104 2.50 0.77 -12.66
CA PRO A 104 3.63 0.49 -13.55
C PRO A 104 4.41 1.76 -13.92
N ILE A 105 3.74 2.90 -14.06
CA ILE A 105 4.40 4.19 -14.37
C ILE A 105 5.28 4.60 -13.19
N LEU A 106 4.79 4.45 -11.97
CA LEU A 106 5.54 4.74 -10.75
C LEU A 106 6.73 3.79 -10.58
N ALA A 107 6.55 2.50 -10.86
CA ALA A 107 7.58 1.50 -10.78
C ALA A 107 8.75 1.79 -11.75
N VAL A 108 8.45 2.17 -13.00
CA VAL A 108 9.47 2.58 -13.98
C VAL A 108 10.23 3.80 -13.49
N ALA A 109 9.53 4.84 -13.01
CA ALA A 109 10.18 6.05 -12.50
C ALA A 109 11.10 5.79 -11.30
N ASN A 110 10.70 4.89 -10.40
CA ASN A 110 11.51 4.48 -9.25
C ASN A 110 12.73 3.65 -9.68
N ARG A 111 12.58 2.80 -10.68
CA ARG A 111 13.68 2.02 -11.26
C ARG A 111 14.72 2.93 -11.91
N ASP A 112 14.29 3.90 -12.71
CA ASP A 112 15.16 4.87 -13.37
C ASP A 112 15.92 5.72 -12.35
N LEU A 113 15.23 6.18 -11.29
CA LEU A 113 15.85 6.91 -10.19
C LEU A 113 16.90 6.07 -9.46
N THR A 114 16.59 4.80 -9.18
CA THR A 114 17.51 3.87 -8.53
C THR A 114 18.73 3.61 -9.42
N GLY A 115 18.53 3.38 -10.71
CA GLY A 115 19.59 3.21 -11.70
C GLY A 115 20.54 4.41 -11.76
N ALA A 116 19.99 5.62 -11.88
CA ALA A 116 20.76 6.86 -11.90
C ALA A 116 21.52 7.10 -10.59
N THR A 117 20.93 6.74 -9.45
CA THR A 117 21.56 6.85 -8.13
C THR A 117 22.74 5.89 -8.00
N LEU A 118 22.59 4.65 -8.45
CA LEU A 118 23.67 3.65 -8.45
C LEU A 118 24.81 4.06 -9.38
N GLU A 119 24.50 4.55 -10.57
CA GLU A 119 25.49 5.06 -11.53
C GLU A 119 26.28 6.23 -10.92
N TYR A 120 25.59 7.18 -10.31
CA TYR A 120 26.21 8.30 -9.61
C TYR A 120 27.12 7.82 -8.47
N ALA A 121 26.63 6.89 -7.64
CA ALA A 121 27.41 6.35 -6.52
C ALA A 121 28.68 5.62 -6.99
N ARG A 122 28.60 4.83 -8.07
CA ARG A 122 29.77 4.16 -8.68
C ARG A 122 30.74 5.16 -9.30
N GLY A 123 30.24 6.20 -9.93
CA GLY A 123 31.04 7.26 -10.54
C GLY A 123 31.67 8.22 -9.54
N LEU A 124 31.23 8.22 -8.28
CA LEU A 124 31.63 9.22 -7.27
C LEU A 124 33.16 9.19 -6.97
N SER A 125 33.79 8.02 -7.00
CA SER A 125 35.24 7.87 -6.81
C SER A 125 36.01 8.55 -7.93
N VAL A 126 35.57 8.40 -9.18
CA VAL A 126 36.16 9.03 -10.37
C VAL A 126 35.94 10.55 -10.34
N VAL A 127 34.73 10.97 -9.98
CA VAL A 127 34.38 12.38 -9.82
C VAL A 127 35.27 13.07 -8.80
N LYS A 128 35.51 12.43 -7.64
CA LYS A 128 36.39 12.97 -6.60
C LYS A 128 37.87 13.05 -7.06
N SER A 129 38.34 12.08 -7.84
CA SER A 129 39.73 12.04 -8.32
C SER A 129 40.01 13.07 -9.40
N PHE A 130 39.06 13.39 -10.26
CA PHE A 130 39.24 14.26 -11.43
C PHE A 130 38.53 15.62 -11.33
N GLY A 131 37.79 15.90 -10.25
CA GLY A 131 37.13 17.18 -10.03
C GLY A 131 35.97 17.48 -11.01
N LYS A 132 35.57 16.51 -11.82
CA LYS A 132 34.48 16.66 -12.84
C LYS A 132 33.20 15.96 -12.44
N ALA A 133 32.35 16.65 -11.69
CA ALA A 133 31.05 16.16 -11.27
C ALA A 133 29.95 16.22 -12.36
N GLY A 134 30.28 16.66 -13.60
CA GLY A 134 29.27 17.21 -14.52
C GLY A 134 28.17 16.25 -14.98
N ALA A 135 28.48 15.22 -15.77
CA ALA A 135 27.47 14.46 -16.50
C ALA A 135 26.65 13.49 -15.62
N SER A 136 27.31 12.75 -14.72
CA SER A 136 26.65 11.78 -13.82
C SER A 136 25.73 12.47 -12.79
N MET A 137 26.11 13.65 -12.29
CA MET A 137 25.26 14.46 -11.41
C MET A 137 24.04 15.01 -12.14
N GLU A 138 24.16 15.40 -13.41
CA GLU A 138 23.05 15.93 -14.21
C GLU A 138 22.02 14.81 -14.53
N SER A 139 22.50 13.60 -14.86
CA SER A 139 21.65 12.42 -15.04
C SER A 139 20.82 12.11 -13.77
N MET A 140 21.48 12.07 -12.61
CA MET A 140 20.80 11.86 -11.34
C MET A 140 19.78 12.97 -11.02
N LYS A 141 20.15 14.25 -11.23
CA LYS A 141 19.24 15.37 -11.03
C LYS A 141 18.01 15.29 -11.95
N LYS A 142 18.23 14.86 -13.20
CA LYS A 142 17.13 14.64 -14.16
C LYS A 142 16.22 13.53 -13.67
N ALA A 143 16.74 12.37 -13.30
CA ALA A 143 15.97 11.25 -12.78
C ALA A 143 15.17 11.63 -11.51
N CYS A 144 15.76 12.43 -10.61
CA CYS A 144 15.05 12.97 -9.44
C CYS A 144 13.89 13.90 -9.84
N ARG A 145 14.08 14.77 -10.83
CA ARG A 145 13.02 15.66 -11.32
C ARG A 145 11.89 14.88 -11.97
N ASP A 146 12.24 13.95 -12.86
CA ASP A 146 11.27 13.13 -13.59
C ASP A 146 10.45 12.26 -12.61
N SER A 147 11.10 11.62 -11.65
CA SER A 147 10.42 10.86 -10.58
C SER A 147 9.50 11.76 -9.75
N ARG A 148 9.95 12.96 -9.36
CA ARG A 148 9.12 13.92 -8.63
C ARG A 148 7.89 14.34 -9.44
N GLU A 149 8.04 14.65 -10.73
CA GLU A 149 6.94 15.07 -11.58
C GLU A 149 5.89 13.98 -11.75
N ILE A 150 6.34 12.73 -11.93
CA ILE A 150 5.46 11.57 -12.04
C ILE A 150 4.70 11.35 -10.72
N ASN A 151 5.41 11.36 -9.57
CA ASN A 151 4.79 11.23 -8.26
C ASN A 151 3.75 12.32 -8.02
N LEU A 152 4.10 13.59 -8.27
CA LEU A 152 3.17 14.70 -8.11
C LEU A 152 1.93 14.57 -9.01
N LYS A 153 2.10 14.13 -10.25
CA LYS A 153 0.98 13.93 -11.18
C LYS A 153 0.04 12.83 -10.70
N ILE A 154 0.58 11.74 -10.18
CA ILE A 154 -0.21 10.64 -9.63
C ILE A 154 -0.94 11.10 -8.37
N GLU A 155 -0.25 11.77 -7.44
CA GLU A 155 -0.83 12.31 -6.21
C GLU A 155 -1.95 13.31 -6.47
N TRP A 156 -1.74 14.28 -7.37
CA TRP A 156 -2.78 15.24 -7.74
C TRP A 156 -4.02 14.57 -8.36
N GLY A 157 -3.84 13.48 -9.07
CA GLY A 157 -4.95 12.68 -9.59
C GLY A 157 -5.65 11.83 -8.52
N TYR A 158 -4.93 11.39 -7.47
CA TYR A 158 -5.45 10.59 -6.37
C TYR A 158 -6.26 11.43 -5.36
N ILE A 159 -5.76 12.62 -5.01
CA ILE A 159 -6.32 13.52 -3.98
C ILE A 159 -7.85 13.72 -4.12
N PRO A 160 -8.41 14.07 -5.30
CA PRO A 160 -9.85 14.35 -5.38
C PRO A 160 -10.71 13.13 -5.08
N TYR A 161 -10.32 11.94 -5.51
CA TYR A 161 -11.07 10.71 -5.24
C TYR A 161 -10.99 10.32 -3.76
N ASN A 162 -9.80 10.45 -3.16
CA ASN A 162 -9.62 10.21 -1.72
C ASN A 162 -10.39 11.24 -0.88
N ALA A 163 -10.38 12.51 -1.27
CA ALA A 163 -11.16 13.54 -0.61
C ALA A 163 -12.67 13.24 -0.66
N LEU A 164 -13.20 12.81 -1.81
CA LEU A 164 -14.60 12.42 -1.96
C LEU A 164 -14.95 11.18 -1.11
N HIS A 165 -14.04 10.20 -1.06
CA HIS A 165 -14.18 9.03 -0.19
C HIS A 165 -14.30 9.43 1.28
N LEU A 166 -13.35 10.23 1.77
CA LEU A 166 -13.36 10.72 3.16
C LEU A 166 -14.58 11.60 3.45
N MET A 167 -14.95 12.48 2.53
CA MET A 167 -16.17 13.31 2.67
C MET A 167 -17.44 12.45 2.77
N ALA A 168 -17.55 11.39 1.99
CA ALA A 168 -18.69 10.47 2.07
C ALA A 168 -18.80 9.83 3.46
N LEU A 169 -17.68 9.34 4.02
CA LEU A 169 -17.63 8.77 5.35
C LEU A 169 -17.98 9.79 6.45
N LYS A 170 -17.40 10.99 6.39
CA LYS A 170 -17.66 12.05 7.38
C LYS A 170 -19.12 12.56 7.28
N THR A 171 -19.65 12.67 6.07
CA THR A 171 -21.06 13.05 5.87
C THR A 171 -22.00 11.99 6.45
N ALA A 172 -21.69 10.70 6.25
CA ALA A 172 -22.46 9.62 6.86
C ALA A 172 -22.41 9.67 8.40
N SER A 173 -21.25 9.96 9.00
CA SER A 173 -21.16 10.17 10.46
C SER A 173 -22.05 11.31 10.93
N VAL A 174 -22.03 12.44 10.24
CA VAL A 174 -22.90 13.59 10.58
C VAL A 174 -24.38 13.24 10.43
N CYS A 175 -24.77 12.51 9.38
CA CYS A 175 -26.14 12.04 9.20
C CYS A 175 -26.59 11.11 10.34
N ILE A 176 -25.70 10.23 10.83
CA ILE A 176 -25.98 9.39 12.00
C ILE A 176 -26.23 10.25 13.23
N VAL A 177 -25.40 11.25 13.47
CA VAL A 177 -25.58 12.16 14.63
C VAL A 177 -26.92 12.89 14.55
N ILE A 178 -27.25 13.48 13.40
CA ILE A 178 -28.52 14.19 13.20
C ILE A 178 -29.72 13.25 13.41
N ALA A 179 -29.66 12.04 12.81
CA ALA A 179 -30.72 11.04 12.99
C ALA A 179 -30.86 10.61 14.45
N THR A 180 -29.74 10.46 15.17
CA THR A 180 -29.73 10.11 16.59
C THR A 180 -30.41 11.19 17.46
N PHE A 181 -30.10 12.46 17.21
CA PHE A 181 -30.80 13.58 17.89
C PHE A 181 -32.29 13.60 17.58
N TYR A 182 -32.67 13.41 16.31
CA TYR A 182 -34.08 13.37 15.94
C TYR A 182 -34.84 12.24 16.66
N LEU A 183 -34.25 11.04 16.75
CA LEU A 183 -34.83 9.90 17.45
C LEU A 183 -34.89 10.12 18.97
N GLY A 184 -33.88 10.76 19.56
CA GLY A 184 -33.84 11.12 20.98
C GLY A 184 -34.93 12.13 21.34
N PHE A 185 -35.08 13.21 20.57
CA PHE A 185 -36.15 14.21 20.79
C PHE A 185 -37.55 13.64 20.55
N SER A 186 -37.67 12.62 19.70
CA SER A 186 -38.94 11.90 19.49
C SER A 186 -39.27 10.90 20.61
N GLY A 187 -38.45 10.79 21.65
CA GLY A 187 -38.65 9.87 22.78
C GLY A 187 -38.43 8.39 22.43
N GLN A 188 -37.83 8.09 21.27
CA GLN A 188 -37.59 6.71 20.82
C GLN A 188 -36.24 6.15 21.30
N LEU A 189 -35.36 7.00 21.84
CA LEU A 189 -34.04 6.64 22.36
C LEU A 189 -33.81 7.31 23.72
N ASP A 190 -33.34 6.51 24.68
CA ASP A 190 -32.85 7.04 25.94
C ASP A 190 -31.56 7.85 25.75
N PHE A 191 -31.36 8.85 26.63
CA PHE A 191 -30.19 9.71 26.59
C PHE A 191 -28.86 8.94 26.58
N THR A 192 -28.78 7.84 27.34
CA THR A 192 -27.59 6.99 27.40
C THR A 192 -27.26 6.37 26.05
N TYR A 193 -28.28 5.77 25.38
CA TYR A 193 -28.07 5.19 24.03
C TYR A 193 -27.75 6.24 23.00
N MET A 194 -28.32 7.42 23.07
CA MET A 194 -28.01 8.55 22.20
C MET A 194 -26.54 8.93 22.30
N MET A 195 -26.00 9.09 23.50
CA MET A 195 -24.59 9.40 23.72
C MET A 195 -23.65 8.33 23.15
N ILE A 196 -23.97 7.06 23.35
CA ILE A 196 -23.15 5.95 22.87
C ILE A 196 -23.15 5.91 21.33
N ILE A 197 -24.31 6.07 20.69
CA ILE A 197 -24.41 6.09 19.21
C ILE A 197 -23.61 7.26 18.64
N ILE A 198 -23.67 8.45 19.23
CA ILE A 198 -22.91 9.62 18.79
C ILE A 198 -21.41 9.36 18.89
N LEU A 199 -20.92 8.82 20.00
CA LEU A 199 -19.51 8.48 20.16
C LEU A 199 -19.04 7.45 19.11
N LEU A 200 -19.83 6.41 18.89
CA LEU A 200 -19.51 5.37 17.93
C LEU A 200 -19.64 5.82 16.47
N SER A 201 -20.47 6.82 16.17
CA SER A 201 -20.62 7.35 14.81
C SER A 201 -19.33 7.95 14.25
N PHE A 202 -18.48 8.52 15.11
CA PHE A 202 -17.15 9.00 14.72
C PHE A 202 -16.14 7.88 14.58
N HIS A 203 -16.32 6.78 15.30
CA HIS A 203 -15.36 5.66 15.28
C HIS A 203 -15.66 4.64 14.19
N VAL A 204 -16.93 4.42 13.83
CA VAL A 204 -17.36 3.39 12.86
C VAL A 204 -16.65 3.52 11.51
N PHE A 205 -16.51 4.73 11.01
CA PHE A 205 -15.90 4.99 9.71
C PHE A 205 -14.39 5.19 9.78
N GLY A 206 -13.82 5.49 10.95
CA GLY A 206 -12.38 5.63 11.15
C GLY A 206 -11.61 4.35 10.81
N SER A 207 -12.25 3.19 10.93
CA SER A 207 -11.68 1.90 10.54
C SER A 207 -11.60 1.69 9.01
N LEU A 208 -12.42 2.41 8.24
CA LEU A 208 -12.46 2.32 6.77
C LEU A 208 -11.52 3.33 6.10
N GLU A 209 -11.16 4.42 6.77
CA GLU A 209 -10.29 5.47 6.22
C GLU A 209 -8.93 4.94 5.72
N PRO A 210 -8.20 4.10 6.49
CA PRO A 210 -6.88 3.60 6.06
C PRO A 210 -6.94 2.60 4.90
N ILE A 211 -8.12 2.09 4.55
CA ILE A 211 -8.26 1.09 3.48
C ILE A 211 -7.95 1.71 2.11
N ALA A 212 -8.24 3.00 1.91
CA ALA A 212 -7.89 3.71 0.68
C ALA A 212 -6.36 3.76 0.47
N ASP A 213 -5.60 3.99 1.53
CA ASP A 213 -4.14 4.02 1.48
C ASP A 213 -3.55 2.63 1.20
N CYS A 214 -4.22 1.57 1.70
CA CYS A 214 -3.81 0.20 1.41
C CYS A 214 -3.95 -0.18 -0.08
N ALA A 215 -4.90 0.39 -0.81
CA ALA A 215 -5.06 0.13 -2.24
C ALA A 215 -3.82 0.58 -3.05
N HIS A 216 -3.16 1.66 -2.62
CA HIS A 216 -1.91 2.13 -3.21
C HIS A 216 -0.73 1.18 -2.89
N VAL A 217 -0.66 0.72 -1.65
CA VAL A 217 0.38 -0.22 -1.17
C VAL A 217 0.23 -1.59 -1.85
N LEU A 218 -0.99 -2.06 -2.09
CA LEU A 218 -1.25 -3.30 -2.85
C LEU A 218 -0.62 -3.27 -4.23
N ALA A 219 -0.79 -2.17 -4.96
CA ALA A 219 -0.23 -2.03 -6.30
C ALA A 219 1.30 -2.09 -6.29
N VAL A 220 1.96 -1.56 -5.24
CA VAL A 220 3.42 -1.62 -5.06
C VAL A 220 3.88 -3.04 -4.72
N ILE A 221 3.10 -3.77 -3.91
CA ILE A 221 3.40 -5.16 -3.55
C ILE A 221 3.23 -6.08 -4.76
N ASP A 222 2.19 -5.90 -5.54
CA ASP A 222 1.89 -6.68 -6.76
C ASP A 222 3.04 -6.56 -7.77
N ASP A 223 3.53 -5.35 -8.03
CA ASP A 223 4.71 -5.11 -8.89
C ASP A 223 5.98 -5.77 -8.33
N ALA A 224 6.19 -5.75 -7.01
CA ALA A 224 7.32 -6.40 -6.37
C ALA A 224 7.23 -7.94 -6.43
N LEU A 225 6.04 -8.50 -6.32
CA LEU A 225 5.79 -9.95 -6.46
C LEU A 225 5.95 -10.40 -7.91
N ASP A 226 5.47 -9.64 -8.88
CA ASP A 226 5.65 -9.92 -10.30
C ASP A 226 7.13 -9.96 -10.68
N HIS A 227 7.95 -9.06 -10.12
CA HIS A 227 9.40 -9.08 -10.28
C HIS A 227 10.07 -10.33 -9.67
N LEU A 228 9.60 -10.77 -8.50
CA LEU A 228 10.10 -12.00 -7.88
C LEU A 228 9.69 -13.23 -8.70
N ASP A 229 8.51 -13.23 -9.27
CA ASP A 229 7.98 -14.31 -10.12
C ASP A 229 8.72 -14.37 -11.47
N GLU A 230 9.10 -13.22 -12.02
CA GLU A 230 9.93 -13.11 -13.22
C GLU A 230 11.35 -13.66 -12.97
N LEU A 231 11.95 -13.35 -11.82
CA LEU A 231 13.25 -13.90 -11.40
C LEU A 231 13.21 -15.42 -11.18
N THR A 232 12.07 -15.98 -10.77
CA THR A 232 11.90 -17.42 -10.58
C THR A 232 11.52 -18.16 -11.87
N LYS A 233 10.93 -17.48 -12.85
CA LYS A 233 10.51 -18.04 -14.15
C LYS A 233 11.59 -18.00 -15.22
N GLU A 234 12.52 -17.03 -15.17
CA GLU A 234 13.65 -17.05 -16.08
C GLU A 234 14.55 -18.25 -15.77
N SER A 235 14.63 -19.15 -16.74
CA SER A 235 15.29 -20.45 -16.68
C SER A 235 16.83 -20.36 -16.69
N PHE A 236 17.39 -19.74 -15.66
CA PHE A 236 18.80 -19.88 -15.26
C PHE A 236 18.97 -20.94 -14.16
N VAL A 237 18.03 -21.87 -14.09
CA VAL A 237 18.20 -23.06 -13.23
C VAL A 237 19.18 -23.95 -13.97
N ASP A 238 20.38 -24.15 -13.42
CA ASP A 238 21.23 -25.25 -13.81
C ASP A 238 20.41 -26.53 -13.58
N ALA A 239 20.00 -27.16 -14.70
CA ALA A 239 19.43 -28.48 -14.64
C ALA A 239 20.43 -29.39 -13.91
N ASP A 240 19.99 -30.01 -12.84
CA ASP A 240 20.78 -30.89 -11.96
C ASP A 240 21.92 -31.59 -12.72
N GLY A 241 23.16 -31.18 -12.43
CA GLY A 241 24.42 -31.84 -12.66
C GLY A 241 24.46 -33.08 -13.55
N GLN A 242 24.17 -32.94 -14.83
CA GLN A 242 24.60 -33.89 -15.83
C GLN A 242 25.57 -33.18 -16.77
N GLN A 243 26.83 -33.21 -16.38
CA GLN A 243 27.94 -33.37 -17.31
C GLN A 243 28.47 -34.78 -17.17
#